data_47e0883ccdfc124194bfe1f3e562cc4d
#
_entry.id   47e0883ccdfc124194bfe1f3e562cc4d
#
_cell.length_a   1.000
_cell.length_b   1.000
_cell.length_c   1.000
_cell.angle_alpha   90.00
_cell.angle_beta   90.00
_cell.angle_gamma   90.00
#
_symmetry.space_group_name_H-M   'P 1'
#
loop_
_entity.id
_entity.type
_entity.pdbx_description
1 polymer ?
#
loop_
_entity_poly.entity_id
_entity_poly.type
_entity_poly.pdbx_seq_one_letter_code
_entity_poly.pdbx_strand_id
1 'polypeptide(L)'
;MAVNQNLVPIVIEKTGRGERAYDIFSRLLKDRIIFLGGPVNDEVANLMIAQMLFISYKRNESDIHFYINSPGGSITAGLAIYDTMQFLRCDVATYCVGQAASMGAVLLA
;
A
#
# COMPACT_ATOMS: atom_id res chain seq x y z
N MET A 1 -20.73 15.97 13.55
CA MET A 1 -20.84 15.31 12.24
C MET A 1 -19.98 14.05 12.25
N ALA A 2 -20.56 12.95 11.87
CA ALA A 2 -19.78 11.74 11.72
C ALA A 2 -18.90 11.90 10.47
N VAL A 3 -17.60 11.84 10.67
CA VAL A 3 -16.67 11.83 9.52
C VAL A 3 -16.73 10.43 8.91
N ASN A 4 -17.04 10.35 7.65
CA ASN A 4 -17.00 9.09 6.94
C ASN A 4 -15.52 8.70 6.75
N GLN A 5 -15.05 7.80 7.62
CA GLN A 5 -13.66 7.35 7.60
C GLN A 5 -13.33 6.54 6.34
N ASN A 6 -14.35 6.11 5.62
CA ASN A 6 -14.17 5.38 4.37
C ASN A 6 -14.17 6.29 3.15
N LEU A 7 -14.30 7.60 3.37
CA LEU A 7 -14.28 8.54 2.28
C LEU A 7 -12.87 8.64 1.70
N VAL A 8 -12.77 8.28 0.43
CA VAL A 8 -11.50 8.32 -0.29
C VAL A 8 -11.58 9.47 -1.31
N PRO A 9 -10.65 10.44 -1.24
CA PRO A 9 -10.64 11.53 -2.21
C PRO A 9 -10.48 11.02 -3.64
N ILE A 10 -11.16 11.68 -4.54
CA ILE A 10 -11.08 11.40 -5.97
C ILE A 10 -10.15 12.41 -6.62
N VAL A 11 -9.23 11.92 -7.43
CA VAL A 11 -8.30 12.73 -8.19
C VAL A 11 -8.69 12.65 -9.66
N ILE A 12 -8.82 13.81 -10.30
CA ILE A 12 -9.11 13.89 -11.72
C ILE A 12 -7.83 14.26 -12.45
N GLU A 13 -7.47 13.42 -13.40
CA GLU A 13 -6.25 13.61 -14.19
C GLU A 13 -6.62 13.83 -15.65
N LYS A 14 -6.07 14.87 -16.25
CA LYS A 14 -6.25 15.15 -17.68
C LYS A 14 -5.19 14.42 -18.47
N THR A 15 -5.63 13.75 -19.51
CA THR A 15 -4.75 13.05 -20.43
C THR A 15 -5.04 13.50 -21.85
N GLY A 16 -4.20 13.13 -22.80
CA GLY A 16 -4.45 13.43 -24.23
C GLY A 16 -5.75 12.80 -24.76
N ARG A 17 -6.34 11.87 -24.02
CA ARG A 17 -7.59 11.19 -24.39
C ARG A 17 -8.79 11.69 -23.60
N GLY A 18 -8.62 12.73 -22.78
CA GLY A 18 -9.67 13.28 -21.94
C GLY A 18 -9.31 13.21 -20.45
N GLU A 19 -10.35 13.20 -19.62
CA GLU A 19 -10.18 13.17 -18.18
C GLU A 19 -10.39 11.75 -17.66
N ARG A 20 -9.61 11.38 -16.63
CA ARG A 20 -9.78 10.12 -15.95
C ARG A 20 -9.80 10.34 -14.45
N ALA A 21 -10.80 9.77 -13.77
CA ALA A 21 -10.95 9.85 -12.33
C ALA A 21 -10.32 8.63 -11.67
N TYR A 22 -9.58 8.88 -10.60
CA TYR A 22 -8.99 7.85 -9.77
C TYR A 22 -9.29 8.15 -8.32
N ASP A 23 -9.49 7.13 -7.47
CA ASP A 23 -9.34 7.38 -6.04
C ASP A 23 -7.84 7.59 -5.76
N ILE A 24 -7.53 8.25 -4.63
CA ILE A 24 -6.15 8.64 -4.34
C ILE A 24 -5.23 7.43 -4.26
N PHE A 25 -5.70 6.31 -3.70
CA PHE A 25 -4.86 5.13 -3.56
C PHE A 25 -4.58 4.48 -4.91
N SER A 26 -5.57 4.43 -5.79
CA SER A 26 -5.38 3.91 -7.15
C SER A 26 -4.42 4.77 -7.96
N ARG A 27 -4.48 6.09 -7.77
CA ARG A 27 -3.56 7.00 -8.45
C ARG A 27 -2.12 6.82 -7.98
N LEU A 28 -1.93 6.67 -6.67
CA LEU A 28 -0.60 6.38 -6.10
C LEU A 28 -0.07 5.04 -6.59
N LEU A 29 -0.95 4.04 -6.67
CA LEU A 29 -0.59 2.71 -7.14
C LEU A 29 -0.02 2.74 -8.56
N LYS A 30 -0.53 3.63 -9.41
CA LYS A 30 -0.03 3.81 -10.76
C LYS A 30 1.45 4.20 -10.78
N ASP A 31 1.91 4.91 -9.77
CA ASP A 31 3.30 5.31 -9.59
C ASP A 31 4.08 4.34 -8.67
N ARG A 32 3.54 3.15 -8.47
CA ARG A 32 4.15 2.08 -7.66
C ARG A 32 4.27 2.44 -6.18
N ILE A 33 3.31 3.21 -5.69
CA ILE A 33 3.25 3.63 -4.28
C ILE A 33 2.10 2.91 -3.61
N ILE A 34 2.39 2.25 -2.49
CA ILE A 34 1.41 1.59 -1.65
C ILE A 34 1.48 2.21 -0.25
N PHE A 35 0.35 2.48 0.34
CA PHE A 35 0.27 3.12 1.64
C PHE A 35 -0.50 2.24 2.62
N LEU A 36 0.16 1.89 3.73
CA LEU A 36 -0.47 1.21 4.86
C LEU A 36 -0.71 2.25 5.96
N GLY A 37 -1.96 2.64 6.13
CA GLY A 37 -2.38 3.54 7.20
C GLY A 37 -3.28 2.80 8.16
N GLY A 38 -2.94 2.83 9.46
CA GLY A 38 -3.74 2.21 10.48
C GLY A 38 -3.34 0.78 10.82
N PRO A 39 -4.18 0.09 11.60
CA PRO A 39 -3.87 -1.26 12.08
C PRO A 39 -3.82 -2.30 10.96
N VAL A 40 -3.01 -3.33 11.18
CA VAL A 40 -2.88 -4.46 10.27
C VAL A 40 -3.88 -5.54 10.67
N ASN A 41 -4.79 -5.86 9.77
CA ASN A 41 -5.73 -6.97 9.91
C ASN A 41 -5.78 -7.76 8.60
N ASP A 42 -6.60 -8.82 8.55
CA ASP A 42 -6.65 -9.69 7.39
C ASP A 42 -7.13 -8.96 6.12
N GLU A 43 -8.12 -8.10 6.23
CA GLU A 43 -8.62 -7.34 5.09
C GLU A 43 -7.57 -6.40 4.54
N VAL A 44 -6.90 -5.67 5.42
CA VAL A 44 -5.82 -4.75 5.05
C VAL A 44 -4.68 -5.53 4.42
N ALA A 45 -4.29 -6.66 5.01
CA ALA A 45 -3.23 -7.49 4.48
C ALA A 45 -3.55 -7.97 3.07
N ASN A 46 -4.77 -8.45 2.85
CA ASN A 46 -5.18 -8.92 1.53
C ASN A 46 -5.13 -7.80 0.48
N LEU A 47 -5.53 -6.60 0.85
CA LEU A 47 -5.46 -5.44 -0.04
C LEU A 47 -4.01 -5.07 -0.37
N MET A 48 -3.13 -5.07 0.63
CA MET A 48 -1.71 -4.77 0.42
C MET A 48 -1.07 -5.82 -0.50
N ILE A 49 -1.34 -7.08 -0.23
CA ILE A 49 -0.81 -8.20 -1.02
C ILE A 49 -1.30 -8.12 -2.46
N ALA A 50 -2.59 -7.90 -2.66
CA ALA A 50 -3.16 -7.78 -3.99
C ALA A 50 -2.52 -6.63 -4.78
N GLN A 51 -2.31 -5.49 -4.15
CA GLN A 51 -1.66 -4.34 -4.79
C GLN A 51 -0.21 -4.65 -5.15
N MET A 52 0.53 -5.30 -4.25
CA MET A 52 1.92 -5.68 -4.51
C MET A 52 2.03 -6.65 -5.68
N LEU A 53 1.17 -7.66 -5.71
CA LEU A 53 1.16 -8.63 -6.80
C LEU A 53 0.81 -7.96 -8.13
N PHE A 54 -0.16 -7.08 -8.13
CA PHE A 54 -0.58 -6.37 -9.34
C PHE A 54 0.55 -5.53 -9.92
N ILE A 55 1.23 -4.76 -9.08
CA ILE A 55 2.34 -3.90 -9.53
C ILE A 55 3.51 -4.75 -10.00
N SER A 56 3.85 -5.77 -9.24
CA SER A 56 4.98 -6.65 -9.56
C SER A 56 4.76 -7.37 -10.89
N TYR A 57 3.53 -7.75 -11.17
CA TYR A 57 3.17 -8.41 -12.42
C TYR A 57 3.35 -7.50 -13.63
N LYS A 58 3.02 -6.23 -13.48
CA LYS A 58 3.12 -5.28 -14.58
C LYS A 58 4.56 -4.91 -14.91
N ARG A 59 5.41 -4.80 -13.87
CA ARG A 59 6.75 -4.28 -14.04
C ARG A 59 7.61 -4.72 -12.86
N ASN A 60 8.52 -5.63 -13.08
CA ASN A 60 9.25 -6.24 -11.99
C ASN A 60 10.66 -5.69 -11.76
N GLU A 61 11.14 -4.79 -12.63
CA GLU A 61 12.47 -4.20 -12.49
C GLU A 61 12.49 -2.88 -11.72
N SER A 62 11.33 -2.28 -11.49
CA SER A 62 11.22 -1.03 -10.73
C SER A 62 10.79 -1.31 -9.30
N ASP A 63 11.30 -0.50 -8.36
CA ASP A 63 10.96 -0.66 -6.95
C ASP A 63 9.49 -0.33 -6.67
N ILE A 64 8.95 -1.02 -5.68
CA ILE A 64 7.69 -0.64 -5.05
C ILE A 64 8.03 0.24 -3.85
N HIS A 65 7.30 1.34 -3.68
CA HIS A 65 7.47 2.26 -2.56
C HIS A 65 6.35 2.04 -1.57
N PHE A 66 6.68 1.46 -0.43
CA PHE A 66 5.72 1.07 0.59
C PHE A 66 5.83 2.00 1.80
N TYR A 67 4.84 2.88 1.95
CA TYR A 67 4.77 3.83 3.04
C TYR A 67 3.96 3.25 4.18
N ILE A 68 4.49 3.32 5.40
CA ILE A 68 3.91 2.68 6.57
C ILE A 68 3.64 3.73 7.65
N ASN A 69 2.38 3.80 8.07
CA ASN A 69 1.96 4.58 9.23
C ASN A 69 1.00 3.70 10.02
N SER A 70 1.55 2.83 10.86
CA SER A 70 0.75 1.77 11.50
C SER A 70 1.21 1.51 12.93
N PRO A 71 0.28 1.33 13.88
CA PRO A 71 0.61 0.87 15.22
C PRO A 71 0.89 -0.63 15.28
N GLY A 72 0.77 -1.34 14.15
CA GLY A 72 0.87 -2.79 14.09
C GLY A 72 -0.51 -3.43 14.04
N GLY A 73 -0.61 -4.65 14.55
CA GLY A 73 -1.87 -5.39 14.55
C GLY A 73 -1.64 -6.89 14.50
N SER A 74 -2.43 -7.59 13.70
CA SER A 74 -2.33 -9.05 13.59
C SER A 74 -0.96 -9.49 13.10
N ILE A 75 -0.33 -10.37 13.86
CA ILE A 75 0.98 -10.94 13.51
C ILE A 75 0.86 -11.77 12.23
N THR A 76 -0.15 -12.60 12.15
CA THR A 76 -0.38 -13.47 10.99
C THR A 76 -0.59 -12.66 9.72
N ALA A 77 -1.44 -11.64 9.80
CA ALA A 77 -1.70 -10.76 8.66
C ALA A 77 -0.44 -10.00 8.24
N GLY A 78 0.32 -9.48 9.22
CA GLY A 78 1.57 -8.79 8.94
C GLY A 78 2.62 -9.69 8.31
N LEU A 79 2.73 -10.92 8.78
CA LEU A 79 3.66 -11.89 8.19
C LEU A 79 3.28 -12.24 6.76
N ALA A 80 1.99 -12.28 6.43
CA ALA A 80 1.56 -12.51 5.07
C ALA A 80 2.04 -11.40 4.13
N ILE A 81 1.98 -10.14 4.57
CA ILE A 81 2.52 -9.02 3.82
C ILE A 81 4.04 -9.17 3.68
N TYR A 82 4.72 -9.46 4.78
CA TYR A 82 6.17 -9.61 4.79
C TYR A 82 6.63 -10.70 3.83
N ASP A 83 5.99 -11.86 3.88
CA ASP A 83 6.32 -12.97 3.00
C ASP A 83 6.10 -12.59 1.54
N THR A 84 5.04 -11.87 1.24
CA THR A 84 4.79 -11.37 -0.11
C THR A 84 5.92 -10.47 -0.58
N MET A 85 6.36 -9.54 0.27
CA MET A 85 7.47 -8.64 -0.06
C MET A 85 8.75 -9.40 -0.41
N GLN A 86 9.02 -10.51 0.28
CA GLN A 86 10.18 -11.36 0.00
C GLN A 86 10.04 -12.15 -1.29
N PHE A 87 8.82 -12.44 -1.66
CA PHE A 87 8.49 -13.26 -2.84
C PHE A 87 8.53 -12.47 -4.14
N LEU A 88 8.32 -11.18 -4.09
CA LEU A 88 8.26 -10.34 -5.29
C LEU A 88 9.61 -10.29 -6.00
N ARG A 89 9.58 -10.11 -7.31
CA ARG A 89 10.80 -9.99 -8.13
C ARG A 89 11.43 -8.60 -8.04
N CYS A 90 10.62 -7.59 -7.77
CA CYS A 90 11.11 -6.23 -7.57
C CYS A 90 11.42 -5.98 -6.10
N ASP A 91 12.27 -5.00 -5.84
CA ASP A 91 12.56 -4.58 -4.48
C ASP A 91 11.42 -3.74 -3.94
N VAL A 92 11.24 -3.82 -2.63
CA VAL A 92 10.25 -3.00 -1.92
C VAL A 92 11.02 -2.06 -1.00
N ALA A 93 10.99 -0.76 -1.33
CA ALA A 93 11.54 0.28 -0.47
C ALA A 93 10.48 0.67 0.55
N THR A 94 10.83 0.66 1.83
CA THR A 94 9.89 0.97 2.90
C THR A 94 10.18 2.32 3.54
N TYR A 95 9.12 3.05 3.88
CA TYR A 95 9.21 4.39 4.45
C TYR A 95 8.30 4.51 5.66
N CYS A 96 8.82 4.98 6.78
CA CYS A 96 8.01 5.26 7.94
C CYS A 96 7.47 6.69 7.86
N VAL A 97 6.16 6.83 7.92
CA VAL A 97 5.48 8.14 7.99
C VAL A 97 4.65 8.14 9.26
N GLY A 98 5.03 8.97 10.23
CA GLY A 98 4.38 8.96 11.53
C GLY A 98 4.93 7.85 12.41
N GLN A 99 4.31 6.68 12.39
CA GLN A 99 4.77 5.58 13.23
C GLN A 99 4.81 4.25 12.49
N ALA A 100 5.73 3.40 12.92
CA ALA A 100 5.78 2.00 12.54
C ALA A 100 6.13 1.22 13.80
N ALA A 101 5.11 0.70 14.47
CA ALA A 101 5.26 0.02 15.74
C ALA A 101 4.85 -1.45 15.62
N SER A 102 5.41 -2.30 16.49
CA SER A 102 5.06 -3.71 16.53
C SER A 102 5.21 -4.36 15.14
N MET A 103 4.14 -4.93 14.58
CA MET A 103 4.18 -5.55 13.25
C MET A 103 4.49 -4.52 12.16
N GLY A 104 4.12 -3.25 12.34
CA GLY A 104 4.51 -2.18 11.43
C GLY A 104 6.03 -2.02 11.35
N ALA A 105 6.73 -2.16 12.48
CA ALA A 105 8.19 -2.10 12.51
C ALA A 105 8.82 -3.29 11.78
N VAL A 106 8.23 -4.46 11.87
CA VAL A 106 8.69 -5.65 11.14
C VAL A 106 8.59 -5.41 9.63
N LEU A 107 7.49 -4.84 9.18
CA LEU A 107 7.29 -4.55 7.76
C LEU A 107 8.26 -3.48 7.26
N LEU A 108 8.61 -2.51 8.12
CA LEU A 108 9.54 -1.45 7.77
C LEU A 108 10.97 -1.99 7.59
N ALA A 109 11.32 -2.96 8.40
CA ALA A 109 12.63 -3.58 8.31
C ALA A 109 12.75 -4.43 7.05
#